data_7fac3090277dbe084196063e2b58df9e
#
_entry.id   7fac3090277dbe084196063e2b58df9e
#
_cell.length_a   1.000
_cell.length_b   1.000
_cell.length_c   1.000
_cell.angle_alpha   90.00
_cell.angle_beta   90.00
_cell.angle_gamma   90.00
#
_symmetry.space_group_name_H-M   'P 1'
#
loop_
_entity.id
_entity.type
_entity.pdbx_description
1 polymer ?
#
loop_
_entity_poly.entity_id
_entity_poly.type
_entity_poly.pdbx_seq_one_letter_code
_entity_poly.pdbx_strand_id
1 'polypeptide(L)'
;MKNRAVLITGASSGIGRACAMHLSQRDFRVFAGVRSSQDADALLAEAFGNITPLLLDVTDTGAIAAAVERVAEATGGTLYGIINNAGIGLGGPLELLPGDKISQLLKVNVLGAVAVTQAFLPLIRNNRGGRIIMISSISGRIALPGLSVYAASKFALEALSDALRVELKPFNIAVVLIEPGNVETPIWEKSIANNNAVMAQADAAVKKLYANLIQTLNKIAQNPQGIEPVHVASIVAHALVVKRPRSRYLVGKRMWMMWLLSRLPDSIRDWILLRNFK
;
A
#
# COMPACT_ATOMS: atom_id res chain seq x y z
N MET A 1 -24.27 -11.45 7.81
CA MET A 1 -23.04 -11.58 6.95
C MET A 1 -21.85 -12.01 7.82
N LYS A 2 -22.07 -13.10 8.56
CA LYS A 2 -21.11 -13.55 9.58
C LYS A 2 -19.92 -14.25 8.92
N ASN A 3 -18.72 -13.89 9.36
CA ASN A 3 -17.46 -14.62 9.16
C ASN A 3 -16.82 -14.58 7.75
N ARG A 4 -16.79 -13.40 7.10
CA ARG A 4 -16.04 -13.22 5.86
C ARG A 4 -14.53 -13.26 6.12
N ALA A 5 -13.83 -14.19 5.51
CA ALA A 5 -12.38 -14.29 5.61
C ALA A 5 -11.67 -13.31 4.67
N VAL A 6 -10.71 -12.55 5.18
CA VAL A 6 -9.89 -11.63 4.37
C VAL A 6 -8.41 -11.79 4.70
N LEU A 7 -7.56 -11.64 3.68
CA LEU A 7 -6.11 -11.56 3.85
C LEU A 7 -5.67 -10.09 3.80
N ILE A 8 -4.75 -9.68 4.68
CA ILE A 8 -4.10 -8.38 4.67
C ILE A 8 -2.60 -8.58 4.60
N THR A 9 -1.92 -8.03 3.59
CA THR A 9 -0.46 -8.09 3.53
C THR A 9 0.16 -6.88 4.25
N GLY A 10 1.31 -7.08 4.92
CA GLY A 10 2.01 -6.01 5.64
C GLY A 10 1.22 -5.49 6.85
N ALA A 11 0.68 -6.41 7.66
CA ALA A 11 -0.19 -6.09 8.80
C ALA A 11 0.56 -5.75 10.10
N SER A 12 1.90 -5.71 10.11
CA SER A 12 2.68 -5.44 11.32
C SER A 12 2.64 -3.97 11.78
N SER A 13 2.31 -3.03 10.90
CA SER A 13 2.30 -1.60 11.24
C SER A 13 1.37 -0.78 10.34
N GLY A 14 1.18 0.49 10.69
CA GLY A 14 0.51 1.49 9.85
C GLY A 14 -0.89 1.07 9.39
N ILE A 15 -1.19 1.28 8.11
CA ILE A 15 -2.51 1.01 7.51
C ILE A 15 -2.89 -0.47 7.63
N GLY A 16 -1.96 -1.39 7.37
CA GLY A 16 -2.24 -2.82 7.43
C GLY A 16 -2.66 -3.28 8.81
N ARG A 17 -1.95 -2.83 9.86
CA ARG A 17 -2.30 -3.11 11.24
C ARG A 17 -3.65 -2.50 11.63
N ALA A 18 -3.87 -1.25 11.27
CA ALA A 18 -5.16 -0.60 11.51
C ALA A 18 -6.32 -1.33 10.82
N CYS A 19 -6.12 -1.82 9.58
CA CYS A 19 -7.10 -2.65 8.89
C CYS A 19 -7.35 -3.97 9.63
N ALA A 20 -6.30 -4.64 10.10
CA ALA A 20 -6.43 -5.92 10.82
C ALA A 20 -7.27 -5.75 12.09
N MET A 21 -6.93 -4.75 12.93
CA MET A 21 -7.67 -4.44 14.14
C MET A 21 -9.11 -4.02 13.86
N HIS A 22 -9.31 -3.12 12.89
CA HIS A 22 -10.63 -2.58 12.57
C HIS A 22 -11.58 -3.63 11.98
N LEU A 23 -11.08 -4.55 11.15
CA LEU A 23 -11.88 -5.59 10.52
C LEU A 23 -12.19 -6.74 11.49
N SER A 24 -11.25 -7.11 12.36
CA SER A 24 -11.46 -8.19 13.34
C SER A 24 -12.58 -7.86 14.34
N GLN A 25 -12.80 -6.57 14.60
CA GLN A 25 -13.92 -6.08 15.44
C GLN A 25 -15.26 -6.03 14.70
N ARG A 26 -15.32 -6.38 13.40
CA ARG A 26 -16.49 -6.23 12.52
C ARG A 26 -16.91 -7.53 11.82
N ASP A 27 -16.93 -8.63 12.53
CA ASP A 27 -17.34 -9.94 11.99
C ASP A 27 -16.49 -10.47 10.80
N PHE A 28 -15.23 -9.97 10.63
CA PHE A 28 -14.31 -10.55 9.67
C PHE A 28 -13.35 -11.52 10.37
N ARG A 29 -13.06 -12.64 9.71
CA ARG A 29 -11.90 -13.46 10.02
C ARG A 29 -10.72 -12.91 9.27
N VAL A 30 -9.73 -12.37 9.98
CA VAL A 30 -8.59 -11.68 9.40
C VAL A 30 -7.37 -12.58 9.38
N PHE A 31 -6.83 -12.87 8.21
CA PHE A 31 -5.50 -13.42 8.03
C PHE A 31 -4.52 -12.28 7.85
N ALA A 32 -3.63 -12.08 8.82
CA ALA A 32 -2.74 -10.93 8.89
C ALA A 32 -1.31 -11.33 8.50
N GLY A 33 -0.90 -10.99 7.28
CA GLY A 33 0.45 -11.24 6.76
C GLY A 33 1.48 -10.34 7.43
N VAL A 34 2.42 -10.94 8.15
CA VAL A 34 3.55 -10.30 8.83
C VAL A 34 4.85 -11.00 8.45
N ARG A 35 6.01 -10.35 8.63
CA ARG A 35 7.29 -10.91 8.17
C ARG A 35 8.06 -11.67 9.24
N SER A 36 7.72 -11.48 10.52
CA SER A 36 8.41 -12.13 11.63
C SER A 36 7.40 -12.65 12.67
N SER A 37 7.83 -13.64 13.45
CA SER A 37 7.06 -14.12 14.61
C SER A 37 6.90 -13.02 15.65
N GLN A 38 7.91 -12.18 15.85
CA GLN A 38 7.82 -11.04 16.76
C GLN A 38 6.71 -10.06 16.35
N ASP A 39 6.56 -9.78 15.05
CA ASP A 39 5.45 -8.95 14.54
C ASP A 39 4.09 -9.63 14.76
N ALA A 40 4.04 -10.97 14.65
CA ALA A 40 2.83 -11.76 14.90
C ALA A 40 2.41 -11.68 16.37
N ASP A 41 3.35 -11.87 17.28
CA ASP A 41 3.10 -11.82 18.74
C ASP A 41 2.66 -10.41 19.17
N ALA A 42 3.33 -9.37 18.66
CA ALA A 42 2.95 -7.97 18.92
C ALA A 42 1.56 -7.64 18.38
N LEU A 43 1.17 -8.20 17.24
CA LEU A 43 -0.18 -8.03 16.69
C LEU A 43 -1.22 -8.72 17.55
N LEU A 44 -0.96 -9.95 18.02
CA LEU A 44 -1.87 -10.73 18.84
C LEU A 44 -2.05 -10.14 20.25
N ALA A 45 -0.99 -9.57 20.83
CA ALA A 45 -1.05 -8.96 22.15
C ALA A 45 -2.07 -7.79 22.24
N GLU A 46 -2.36 -7.15 21.12
CA GLU A 46 -3.32 -6.04 21.04
C GLU A 46 -4.63 -6.41 20.33
N ALA A 47 -4.72 -7.64 19.80
CA ALA A 47 -5.86 -8.05 19.00
C ALA A 47 -7.10 -8.31 19.87
N PHE A 48 -8.19 -7.68 19.50
CA PHE A 48 -9.54 -8.02 19.96
C PHE A 48 -10.29 -8.60 18.77
N GLY A 49 -10.58 -9.90 18.80
CA GLY A 49 -11.32 -10.53 17.72
C GLY A 49 -10.55 -11.59 16.95
N ASN A 50 -11.05 -11.93 15.76
CA ASN A 50 -10.59 -13.09 15.01
C ASN A 50 -9.44 -12.71 14.06
N ILE A 51 -8.21 -12.65 14.56
CA ILE A 51 -6.98 -12.44 13.80
C ILE A 51 -6.13 -13.71 13.82
N THR A 52 -5.72 -14.16 12.64
CA THR A 52 -4.74 -15.24 12.47
C THR A 52 -3.51 -14.66 11.76
N PRO A 53 -2.38 -14.48 12.44
CA PRO A 53 -1.14 -14.07 11.79
C PRO A 53 -0.64 -15.16 10.84
N LEU A 54 -0.06 -14.71 9.72
CA LEU A 54 0.63 -15.55 8.74
C LEU A 54 2.03 -15.01 8.50
N LEU A 55 3.05 -15.84 8.53
CA LEU A 55 4.39 -15.46 8.08
C LEU A 55 4.37 -15.31 6.56
N LEU A 56 4.33 -14.09 6.07
CA LEU A 56 4.14 -13.77 4.67
C LEU A 56 5.02 -12.58 4.25
N ASP A 57 6.12 -12.89 3.60
CA ASP A 57 6.84 -11.92 2.78
C ASP A 57 6.29 -11.99 1.34
N VAL A 58 5.80 -10.88 0.83
CA VAL A 58 5.21 -10.80 -0.52
C VAL A 58 6.22 -10.98 -1.65
N THR A 59 7.52 -11.00 -1.33
CA THR A 59 8.62 -11.25 -2.28
C THR A 59 9.09 -12.70 -2.28
N ASP A 60 8.55 -13.53 -1.38
CA ASP A 60 8.88 -14.95 -1.24
C ASP A 60 7.71 -15.82 -1.73
N THR A 61 7.92 -16.50 -2.84
CA THR A 61 6.92 -17.37 -3.46
C THR A 61 6.57 -18.58 -2.58
N GLY A 62 7.52 -19.09 -1.80
CA GLY A 62 7.30 -20.19 -0.85
C GLY A 62 6.42 -19.74 0.31
N ALA A 63 6.69 -18.56 0.88
CA ALA A 63 5.85 -17.98 1.92
C ALA A 63 4.42 -17.69 1.43
N ILE A 64 4.27 -17.24 0.17
CA ILE A 64 2.95 -17.02 -0.44
C ILE A 64 2.21 -18.36 -0.58
N ALA A 65 2.87 -19.40 -1.08
CA ALA A 65 2.25 -20.72 -1.25
C ALA A 65 1.79 -21.31 0.09
N ALA A 66 2.65 -21.30 1.11
CA ALA A 66 2.29 -21.75 2.46
C ALA A 66 1.12 -20.96 3.06
N ALA A 67 1.06 -19.66 2.80
CA ALA A 67 -0.06 -18.82 3.25
C ALA A 67 -1.38 -19.19 2.54
N VAL A 68 -1.34 -19.54 1.24
CA VAL A 68 -2.52 -20.03 0.49
C VAL A 68 -3.04 -21.32 1.09
N GLU A 69 -2.16 -22.31 1.32
CA GLU A 69 -2.53 -23.60 1.92
C GLU A 69 -3.18 -23.40 3.29
N ARG A 70 -2.57 -22.59 4.15
CA ARG A 70 -3.07 -22.30 5.50
C ARG A 70 -4.44 -21.64 5.49
N VAL A 71 -4.65 -20.68 4.57
CA VAL A 71 -5.97 -20.04 4.40
C VAL A 71 -6.99 -21.00 3.84
N ALA A 72 -6.62 -21.81 2.84
CA ALA A 72 -7.53 -22.80 2.24
C ALA A 72 -8.01 -23.82 3.27
N GLU A 73 -7.11 -24.39 4.08
CA GLU A 73 -7.47 -25.28 5.19
C GLU A 73 -8.47 -24.62 6.15
N ALA A 74 -8.13 -23.42 6.58
CA ALA A 74 -8.89 -22.71 7.61
C ALA A 74 -10.26 -22.22 7.15
N THR A 75 -10.50 -22.14 5.83
CA THR A 75 -11.71 -21.55 5.23
C THR A 75 -12.48 -22.50 4.31
N GLY A 76 -12.05 -23.75 4.18
CA GLY A 76 -12.64 -24.69 3.22
C GLY A 76 -12.45 -24.28 1.76
N GLY A 77 -11.27 -23.72 1.44
CA GLY A 77 -10.90 -23.32 0.07
C GLY A 77 -11.55 -22.04 -0.44
N THR A 78 -12.07 -21.18 0.43
CA THR A 78 -12.71 -19.92 0.03
C THR A 78 -12.10 -18.71 0.74
N LEU A 79 -12.03 -17.55 0.06
CA LEU A 79 -11.61 -16.29 0.64
C LEU A 79 -12.52 -15.17 0.10
N TYR A 80 -13.00 -14.30 0.99
CA TYR A 80 -13.84 -13.18 0.56
C TYR A 80 -13.04 -12.07 -0.09
N GLY A 81 -11.82 -11.78 0.38
CA GLY A 81 -11.02 -10.74 -0.22
C GLY A 81 -9.59 -10.66 0.25
N ILE A 82 -8.81 -9.91 -0.50
CA ILE A 82 -7.43 -9.53 -0.17
C ILE A 82 -7.30 -8.01 -0.09
N ILE A 83 -6.47 -7.58 0.87
CA ILE A 83 -6.01 -6.21 1.00
C ILE A 83 -4.49 -6.22 0.73
N ASN A 84 -4.09 -5.89 -0.49
CA ASN A 84 -2.71 -5.70 -0.89
C ASN A 84 -2.22 -4.36 -0.31
N ASN A 85 -1.68 -4.42 0.90
CA ASN A 85 -1.21 -3.27 1.63
C ASN A 85 0.32 -3.24 1.79
N ALA A 86 0.99 -4.39 1.73
CA ALA A 86 2.45 -4.44 1.84
C ALA A 86 3.13 -3.46 0.88
N GLY A 87 4.01 -2.63 1.41
CA GLY A 87 4.70 -1.62 0.64
C GLY A 87 5.80 -0.93 1.43
N ILE A 88 6.77 -0.41 0.72
CA ILE A 88 7.87 0.39 1.26
C ILE A 88 7.95 1.73 0.55
N GLY A 89 8.47 2.74 1.25
CA GLY A 89 8.77 4.06 0.69
C GLY A 89 10.24 4.14 0.25
N LEU A 90 10.48 4.91 -0.79
CA LEU A 90 11.80 5.33 -1.23
C LEU A 90 11.68 6.74 -1.77
N GLY A 91 12.42 7.67 -1.22
CA GLY A 91 12.47 9.07 -1.66
C GLY A 91 13.91 9.51 -1.87
N GLY A 92 14.10 10.54 -2.67
CA GLY A 92 15.38 11.12 -3.00
C GLY A 92 15.49 11.45 -4.49
N PRO A 93 16.50 12.26 -4.88
CA PRO A 93 16.83 12.48 -6.29
C PRO A 93 17.15 11.15 -6.96
N LEU A 94 16.58 10.91 -8.15
CA LEU A 94 16.76 9.64 -8.87
C LEU A 94 18.24 9.29 -9.11
N GLU A 95 19.05 10.29 -9.40
CA GLU A 95 20.50 10.14 -9.60
C GLU A 95 21.22 9.51 -8.40
N LEU A 96 20.68 9.69 -7.20
CA LEU A 96 21.29 9.23 -5.95
C LEU A 96 20.68 7.93 -5.42
N LEU A 97 19.64 7.41 -6.05
CA LEU A 97 18.97 6.20 -5.57
C LEU A 97 19.73 4.93 -6.00
N PRO A 98 20.13 4.04 -5.07
CA PRO A 98 20.78 2.78 -5.44
C PRO A 98 19.85 1.85 -6.21
N GLY A 99 20.37 1.19 -7.24
CA GLY A 99 19.62 0.29 -8.09
C GLY A 99 18.98 -0.90 -7.36
N ASP A 100 19.67 -1.42 -6.33
CA ASP A 100 19.15 -2.48 -5.46
C ASP A 100 17.92 -2.01 -4.67
N LYS A 101 17.91 -0.77 -4.16
CA LYS A 101 16.76 -0.18 -3.46
C LYS A 101 15.59 0.08 -4.38
N ILE A 102 15.86 0.54 -5.62
CA ILE A 102 14.83 0.67 -6.67
C ILE A 102 14.20 -0.69 -6.95
N SER A 103 15.04 -1.71 -7.20
CA SER A 103 14.59 -3.07 -7.46
C SER A 103 13.77 -3.64 -6.29
N GLN A 104 14.23 -3.45 -5.05
CA GLN A 104 13.53 -3.89 -3.85
C GLN A 104 12.15 -3.24 -3.72
N LEU A 105 12.05 -1.92 -3.97
CA LEU A 105 10.77 -1.21 -3.93
C LEU A 105 9.78 -1.78 -4.96
N LEU A 106 10.21 -1.98 -6.20
CA LEU A 106 9.34 -2.54 -7.24
C LEU A 106 8.95 -3.98 -6.94
N LYS A 107 9.87 -4.79 -6.42
CA LYS A 107 9.58 -6.16 -5.98
C LYS A 107 8.49 -6.21 -4.92
N VAL A 108 8.58 -5.35 -3.89
CA VAL A 108 7.57 -5.32 -2.81
C VAL A 108 6.27 -4.70 -3.29
N ASN A 109 6.33 -3.47 -3.81
CA ASN A 109 5.13 -2.65 -4.05
C ASN A 109 4.30 -3.12 -5.26
N VAL A 110 4.94 -3.73 -6.26
CA VAL A 110 4.29 -4.11 -7.52
C VAL A 110 4.24 -5.63 -7.66
N LEU A 111 5.41 -6.28 -7.78
CA LEU A 111 5.46 -7.72 -8.04
C LEU A 111 4.88 -8.53 -6.90
N GLY A 112 5.09 -8.12 -5.65
CA GLY A 112 4.49 -8.76 -4.48
C GLY A 112 2.96 -8.69 -4.48
N ALA A 113 2.38 -7.54 -4.81
CA ALA A 113 0.93 -7.40 -4.93
C ALA A 113 0.36 -8.28 -6.07
N VAL A 114 1.08 -8.38 -7.20
CA VAL A 114 0.72 -9.29 -8.30
C VAL A 114 0.78 -10.74 -7.85
N ALA A 115 1.89 -11.18 -7.27
CA ALA A 115 2.10 -12.56 -6.84
C ALA A 115 1.05 -13.01 -5.81
N VAL A 116 0.77 -12.19 -4.80
CA VAL A 116 -0.29 -12.47 -3.81
C VAL A 116 -1.66 -12.52 -4.49
N THR A 117 -1.96 -11.58 -5.38
CA THR A 117 -3.24 -11.58 -6.09
C THR A 117 -3.42 -12.85 -6.91
N GLN A 118 -2.42 -13.24 -7.69
CA GLN A 118 -2.45 -14.47 -8.51
C GLN A 118 -2.65 -15.72 -7.65
N ALA A 119 -1.91 -15.84 -6.56
CA ALA A 119 -1.94 -17.03 -5.71
C ALA A 119 -3.29 -17.19 -4.98
N PHE A 120 -3.89 -16.10 -4.51
CA PHE A 120 -5.16 -16.15 -3.76
C PHE A 120 -6.42 -16.01 -4.61
N LEU A 121 -6.29 -15.61 -5.89
CA LEU A 121 -7.43 -15.44 -6.79
C LEU A 121 -8.32 -16.69 -6.92
N PRO A 122 -7.79 -17.93 -6.98
CA PRO A 122 -8.62 -19.14 -6.98
C PRO A 122 -9.55 -19.21 -5.77
N LEU A 123 -9.08 -18.91 -4.56
CA LEU A 123 -9.89 -18.94 -3.34
C LEU A 123 -11.01 -17.88 -3.35
N ILE A 124 -10.74 -16.69 -3.93
CA ILE A 124 -11.75 -15.63 -4.07
C ILE A 124 -12.80 -16.04 -5.10
N ARG A 125 -12.37 -16.66 -6.18
CA ARG A 125 -13.27 -17.16 -7.23
C ARG A 125 -14.17 -18.28 -6.72
N ASN A 126 -13.63 -19.19 -5.89
CA ASN A 126 -14.40 -20.26 -5.23
C ASN A 126 -15.48 -19.68 -4.28
N ASN A 127 -15.26 -18.52 -3.71
CA ASN A 127 -16.25 -17.80 -2.90
C ASN A 127 -17.42 -17.21 -3.74
N ARG A 128 -17.43 -17.42 -5.08
CA ARG A 128 -18.42 -16.91 -6.04
C ARG A 128 -18.54 -15.39 -6.05
N GLY A 129 -17.43 -14.72 -5.84
CA GLY A 129 -17.29 -13.27 -5.81
C GLY A 129 -16.58 -12.78 -4.57
N GLY A 130 -16.12 -11.54 -4.63
CA GLY A 130 -15.33 -10.97 -3.52
C GLY A 130 -14.75 -9.63 -3.82
N ARG A 131 -13.62 -9.32 -3.14
CA ARG A 131 -12.96 -8.01 -3.19
C ARG A 131 -11.45 -8.16 -3.28
N ILE A 132 -10.85 -7.37 -4.15
CA ILE A 132 -9.41 -7.10 -4.15
C ILE A 132 -9.25 -5.61 -3.85
N ILE A 133 -8.65 -5.29 -2.71
CA ILE A 133 -8.33 -3.93 -2.31
C ILE A 133 -6.84 -3.71 -2.54
N MET A 134 -6.49 -2.69 -3.32
CA MET A 134 -5.12 -2.25 -3.54
C MET A 134 -4.88 -0.95 -2.76
N ILE A 135 -3.95 -0.96 -1.83
CA ILE A 135 -3.52 0.27 -1.15
C ILE A 135 -2.52 0.98 -2.04
N SER A 136 -3.03 1.92 -2.83
CA SER A 136 -2.26 2.80 -3.69
C SER A 136 -1.78 4.05 -2.90
N SER A 137 -1.80 5.19 -3.50
CA SER A 137 -1.48 6.50 -2.93
C SER A 137 -1.96 7.59 -3.86
N ILE A 138 -2.08 8.81 -3.37
CA ILE A 138 -2.16 9.99 -4.24
C ILE A 138 -0.96 10.07 -5.20
N SER A 139 0.20 9.51 -4.80
CA SER A 139 1.38 9.37 -5.66
C SER A 139 1.18 8.41 -6.84
N GLY A 140 0.08 7.65 -6.89
CA GLY A 140 -0.37 6.92 -8.08
C GLY A 140 -1.12 7.78 -9.09
N ARG A 141 -1.36 9.07 -8.78
CA ARG A 141 -2.05 10.05 -9.62
C ARG A 141 -1.16 11.22 -10.01
N ILE A 142 -0.21 11.57 -9.15
CA ILE A 142 0.72 12.66 -9.37
C ILE A 142 2.11 12.26 -8.85
N ALA A 143 3.12 12.42 -9.70
CA ALA A 143 4.50 12.21 -9.30
C ALA A 143 5.10 13.53 -8.78
N LEU A 144 5.61 13.50 -7.56
CA LEU A 144 6.31 14.65 -6.97
C LEU A 144 7.83 14.49 -7.15
N PRO A 145 8.58 15.59 -7.30
CA PRO A 145 10.03 15.57 -7.28
C PRO A 145 10.58 14.81 -6.06
N GLY A 146 11.57 13.96 -6.28
CA GLY A 146 12.16 13.11 -5.24
C GLY A 146 11.34 11.88 -4.84
N LEU A 147 10.18 11.63 -5.45
CA LEU A 147 9.36 10.44 -5.23
C LEU A 147 9.15 9.63 -6.51
N SER A 148 10.01 9.79 -7.51
CA SER A 148 9.84 9.23 -8.85
C SER A 148 9.59 7.71 -8.86
N VAL A 149 10.44 6.93 -8.19
CA VAL A 149 10.34 5.46 -8.16
C VAL A 149 9.14 5.00 -7.33
N TYR A 150 8.88 5.66 -6.20
CA TYR A 150 7.70 5.38 -5.40
C TYR A 150 6.40 5.67 -6.17
N ALA A 151 6.33 6.83 -6.82
CA ALA A 151 5.20 7.18 -7.67
C ALA A 151 5.03 6.17 -8.81
N ALA A 152 6.11 5.80 -9.52
CA ALA A 152 6.07 4.79 -10.57
C ALA A 152 5.46 3.47 -10.08
N SER A 153 5.82 3.01 -8.86
CA SER A 153 5.24 1.80 -8.28
C SER A 153 3.73 1.93 -8.01
N LYS A 154 3.27 3.12 -7.58
CA LYS A 154 1.85 3.36 -7.31
C LYS A 154 1.05 3.56 -8.61
N PHE A 155 1.61 4.21 -9.62
CA PHE A 155 1.03 4.26 -10.98
C PHE A 155 0.89 2.85 -11.59
N ALA A 156 1.87 1.97 -11.37
CA ALA A 156 1.77 0.58 -11.79
C ALA A 156 0.57 -0.14 -11.13
N LEU A 157 0.35 0.06 -9.81
CA LEU A 157 -0.82 -0.50 -9.12
C LEU A 157 -2.15 0.06 -9.66
N GLU A 158 -2.20 1.35 -10.03
CA GLU A 158 -3.38 1.95 -10.66
C GLU A 158 -3.71 1.26 -11.99
N ALA A 159 -2.71 1.11 -12.87
CA ALA A 159 -2.88 0.47 -14.17
C ALA A 159 -3.28 -1.02 -14.03
N LEU A 160 -2.60 -1.77 -13.16
CA LEU A 160 -2.93 -3.16 -12.86
C LEU A 160 -4.37 -3.30 -12.34
N SER A 161 -4.78 -2.43 -11.45
CA SER A 161 -6.14 -2.46 -10.88
C SER A 161 -7.21 -2.14 -11.91
N ASP A 162 -6.94 -1.24 -12.84
CA ASP A 162 -7.87 -0.90 -13.93
C ASP A 162 -8.09 -2.07 -14.86
N ALA A 163 -7.03 -2.79 -15.25
CA ALA A 163 -7.13 -4.00 -16.06
C ALA A 163 -7.87 -5.13 -15.30
N LEU A 164 -7.40 -5.44 -14.10
CA LEU A 164 -8.00 -6.51 -13.26
C LEU A 164 -9.48 -6.26 -12.96
N ARG A 165 -9.91 -5.01 -12.82
CA ARG A 165 -11.32 -4.68 -12.59
C ARG A 165 -12.22 -5.15 -13.73
N VAL A 166 -11.75 -5.09 -14.96
CA VAL A 166 -12.47 -5.54 -16.15
C VAL A 166 -12.37 -7.07 -16.29
N GLU A 167 -11.16 -7.61 -16.14
CA GLU A 167 -10.90 -9.05 -16.24
C GLU A 167 -11.70 -9.88 -15.23
N LEU A 168 -11.84 -9.37 -14.00
CA LEU A 168 -12.44 -10.10 -12.89
C LEU A 168 -13.95 -9.81 -12.71
N LYS A 169 -14.50 -8.92 -13.50
CA LYS A 169 -15.96 -8.62 -13.48
C LYS A 169 -16.84 -9.82 -13.75
N PRO A 170 -16.53 -10.73 -14.72
CA PRO A 170 -17.32 -11.93 -14.95
C PRO A 170 -17.38 -12.88 -13.76
N PHE A 171 -16.39 -12.82 -12.86
CA PHE A 171 -16.33 -13.64 -11.64
C PHE A 171 -16.95 -12.95 -10.41
N ASN A 172 -17.61 -11.81 -10.61
CA ASN A 172 -18.21 -11.01 -9.52
C ASN A 172 -17.17 -10.57 -8.45
N ILE A 173 -15.92 -10.35 -8.86
CA ILE A 173 -14.83 -9.86 -8.01
C ILE A 173 -14.62 -8.38 -8.31
N ALA A 174 -14.84 -7.53 -7.32
CA ALA A 174 -14.59 -6.10 -7.47
C ALA A 174 -13.17 -5.74 -7.06
N VAL A 175 -12.47 -5.00 -7.91
CA VAL A 175 -11.14 -4.46 -7.64
C VAL A 175 -11.29 -2.98 -7.29
N VAL A 176 -10.73 -2.60 -6.14
CA VAL A 176 -10.88 -1.28 -5.53
C VAL A 176 -9.52 -0.72 -5.15
N LEU A 177 -9.27 0.51 -5.53
CA LEU A 177 -8.10 1.28 -5.14
C LEU A 177 -8.44 2.20 -3.96
N ILE A 178 -7.61 2.15 -2.94
CA ILE A 178 -7.59 3.15 -1.88
C ILE A 178 -6.38 4.04 -2.14
N GLU A 179 -6.60 5.33 -2.27
CA GLU A 179 -5.61 6.34 -2.63
C GLU A 179 -5.37 7.29 -1.42
N PRO A 180 -4.60 6.87 -0.41
CA PRO A 180 -4.30 7.73 0.72
C PRO A 180 -3.38 8.88 0.31
N GLY A 181 -3.58 10.03 0.97
CA GLY A 181 -2.57 11.09 1.04
C GLY A 181 -1.53 10.80 2.11
N ASN A 182 -1.16 11.84 2.89
CA ASN A 182 -0.28 11.65 4.02
C ASN A 182 -1.03 10.91 5.16
N VAL A 183 -0.46 9.80 5.61
CA VAL A 183 -0.98 8.96 6.71
C VAL A 183 0.13 8.79 7.75
N GLU A 184 -0.20 8.90 9.01
CA GLU A 184 0.72 8.75 10.14
C GLU A 184 1.18 7.28 10.27
N THR A 185 2.22 6.94 9.54
CA THR A 185 2.78 5.57 9.47
C THR A 185 4.30 5.59 9.43
N PRO A 186 4.98 4.53 9.89
CA PRO A 186 6.44 4.45 9.85
C PRO A 186 7.07 4.38 8.45
N ILE A 187 6.28 4.42 7.38
CA ILE A 187 6.78 4.21 6.01
C ILE A 187 7.82 5.26 5.60
N TRP A 188 7.57 6.53 5.96
CA TRP A 188 8.48 7.62 5.61
C TRP A 188 9.67 7.74 6.54
N GLU A 189 9.50 7.44 7.84
CA GLU A 189 10.61 7.40 8.80
C GLU A 189 11.66 6.36 8.37
N LYS A 190 11.21 5.15 8.00
CA LYS A 190 12.07 4.09 7.46
C LYS A 190 12.71 4.49 6.12
N SER A 191 11.97 5.21 5.27
CA SER A 191 12.49 5.73 4.01
C SER A 191 13.58 6.77 4.22
N ILE A 192 13.38 7.72 5.15
CA ILE A 192 14.37 8.76 5.49
C ILE A 192 15.63 8.13 6.07
N ALA A 193 15.53 7.18 6.98
CA ALA A 193 16.69 6.50 7.55
C ALA A 193 17.52 5.82 6.46
N ASN A 194 16.88 5.14 5.51
CA ASN A 194 17.55 4.54 4.36
C ASN A 194 18.17 5.61 3.44
N ASN A 195 17.48 6.71 3.19
CA ASN A 195 17.99 7.80 2.35
C ASN A 195 19.19 8.51 2.97
N ASN A 196 19.18 8.73 4.29
CA ASN A 196 20.30 9.36 4.97
C ASN A 196 21.58 8.52 4.83
N ALA A 197 21.49 7.21 4.89
CA ALA A 197 22.61 6.31 4.67
C ALA A 197 23.15 6.41 3.22
N VAL A 198 22.26 6.49 2.23
CA VAL A 198 22.61 6.67 0.82
C VAL A 198 23.21 8.06 0.58
N MET A 199 22.57 9.09 1.15
CA MET A 199 23.07 10.46 1.06
C MET A 199 24.43 10.63 1.72
N ALA A 200 24.75 9.92 2.80
CA ALA A 200 26.07 9.96 3.43
C ALA A 200 27.20 9.58 2.46
N GLN A 201 26.94 8.64 1.56
CA GLN A 201 27.91 8.12 0.59
C GLN A 201 27.99 8.91 -0.73
N ALA A 202 27.04 9.81 -1.01
CA ALA A 202 27.02 10.58 -2.24
C ALA A 202 28.11 11.66 -2.26
N ASP A 203 28.57 12.04 -3.46
CA ASP A 203 29.54 13.12 -3.68
C ASP A 203 29.01 14.47 -3.13
N ALA A 204 29.89 15.25 -2.50
CA ALA A 204 29.54 16.53 -1.89
C ALA A 204 29.03 17.56 -2.92
N ALA A 205 29.55 17.53 -4.14
CA ALA A 205 29.09 18.41 -5.22
C ALA A 205 27.66 18.06 -5.64
N VAL A 206 27.34 16.77 -5.79
CA VAL A 206 25.99 16.30 -6.13
C VAL A 206 25.01 16.60 -5.00
N LYS A 207 25.41 16.38 -3.73
CA LYS A 207 24.56 16.76 -2.57
C LYS A 207 24.16 18.22 -2.60
N LYS A 208 25.10 19.12 -2.96
CA LYS A 208 24.86 20.57 -3.06
C LYS A 208 23.82 20.89 -4.15
N LEU A 209 23.84 20.19 -5.28
CA LEU A 209 22.87 20.38 -6.37
C LEU A 209 21.43 20.06 -5.92
N TYR A 210 21.24 19.05 -5.09
CA TYR A 210 19.94 18.61 -4.64
C TYR A 210 19.56 19.06 -3.22
N ALA A 211 20.32 19.97 -2.61
CA ALA A 211 20.13 20.36 -1.21
C ALA A 211 18.70 20.84 -0.91
N ASN A 212 18.15 21.71 -1.75
CA ASN A 212 16.79 22.23 -1.58
C ASN A 212 15.72 21.15 -1.70
N LEU A 213 15.86 20.25 -2.66
CA LEU A 213 14.95 19.12 -2.83
C LEU A 213 14.97 18.20 -1.61
N ILE A 214 16.17 17.84 -1.14
CA ILE A 214 16.35 16.98 0.05
C ILE A 214 15.75 17.64 1.29
N GLN A 215 15.98 18.93 1.49
CA GLN A 215 15.40 19.66 2.61
C GLN A 215 13.87 19.68 2.56
N THR A 216 13.30 19.87 1.36
CA THR A 216 11.84 19.88 1.17
C THR A 216 11.24 18.51 1.44
N LEU A 217 11.87 17.44 0.96
CA LEU A 217 11.42 16.06 1.23
C LEU A 217 11.46 15.74 2.73
N ASN A 218 12.52 16.16 3.43
CA ASN A 218 12.63 15.98 4.89
C ASN A 218 11.52 16.73 5.63
N LYS A 219 11.20 17.96 5.23
CA LYS A 219 10.09 18.73 5.81
C LYS A 219 8.73 18.06 5.59
N ILE A 220 8.49 17.54 4.40
CA ILE A 220 7.25 16.81 4.08
C ILE A 220 7.13 15.54 4.94
N ALA A 221 8.21 14.81 5.09
CA ALA A 221 8.22 13.54 5.81
C ALA A 221 8.14 13.73 7.35
N GLN A 222 8.62 14.83 7.86
CA GLN A 222 8.55 15.20 9.28
C GLN A 222 7.23 15.91 9.66
N ASN A 223 6.38 16.21 8.67
CA ASN A 223 5.15 16.94 8.93
C ASN A 223 4.07 15.99 9.50
N PRO A 224 3.67 16.18 10.77
CA PRO A 224 2.68 15.32 11.44
C PRO A 224 1.23 15.53 10.96
N GLN A 225 0.98 16.36 9.93
CA GLN A 225 -0.38 16.64 9.43
C GLN A 225 -0.96 15.51 8.57
N GLY A 226 -0.65 14.26 8.91
CA GLY A 226 -1.29 13.09 8.33
C GLY A 226 -2.73 12.88 8.83
N ILE A 227 -3.37 11.87 8.30
CA ILE A 227 -4.56 11.27 8.88
C ILE A 227 -4.15 10.00 9.63
N GLU A 228 -4.89 9.67 10.68
CA GLU A 228 -4.68 8.41 11.38
C GLU A 228 -4.95 7.20 10.49
N PRO A 229 -4.16 6.11 10.60
CA PRO A 229 -4.37 4.89 9.82
C PRO A 229 -5.77 4.29 9.93
N VAL A 230 -6.46 4.50 11.06
CA VAL A 230 -7.83 4.02 11.29
C VAL A 230 -8.84 4.64 10.32
N HIS A 231 -8.63 5.86 9.84
CA HIS A 231 -9.48 6.47 8.83
C HIS A 231 -9.38 5.72 7.50
N VAL A 232 -8.16 5.29 7.11
CA VAL A 232 -7.98 4.47 5.92
C VAL A 232 -8.64 3.10 6.12
N ALA A 233 -8.46 2.49 7.30
CA ALA A 233 -9.07 1.21 7.64
C ALA A 233 -10.60 1.24 7.58
N SER A 234 -11.23 2.33 8.00
CA SER A 234 -12.69 2.51 7.92
C SER A 234 -13.19 2.54 6.46
N ILE A 235 -12.44 3.18 5.56
CA ILE A 235 -12.76 3.20 4.12
C ILE A 235 -12.56 1.82 3.48
N VAL A 236 -11.49 1.10 3.87
CA VAL A 236 -11.27 -0.29 3.45
C VAL A 236 -12.45 -1.17 3.89
N ALA A 237 -12.88 -1.07 5.15
CA ALA A 237 -14.03 -1.81 5.66
C ALA A 237 -15.32 -1.47 4.89
N HIS A 238 -15.56 -0.19 4.61
CA HIS A 238 -16.68 0.24 3.77
C HIS A 238 -16.61 -0.38 2.37
N ALA A 239 -15.45 -0.32 1.71
CA ALA A 239 -15.25 -0.86 0.36
C ALA A 239 -15.45 -2.39 0.29
N LEU A 240 -15.15 -3.11 1.40
CA LEU A 240 -15.40 -4.55 1.50
C LEU A 240 -16.89 -4.89 1.60
N VAL A 241 -17.72 -4.08 2.27
CA VAL A 241 -19.11 -4.44 2.56
C VAL A 241 -20.14 -3.82 1.63
N VAL A 242 -19.86 -2.67 1.05
CA VAL A 242 -20.81 -1.97 0.19
C VAL A 242 -21.15 -2.79 -1.05
N LYS A 243 -22.42 -2.87 -1.41
CA LYS A 243 -22.92 -3.71 -2.52
C LYS A 243 -22.27 -3.36 -3.86
N ARG A 244 -22.05 -2.07 -4.14
CA ARG A 244 -21.39 -1.55 -5.35
C ARG A 244 -20.29 -0.59 -4.94
N PRO A 245 -19.05 -1.08 -4.69
CA PRO A 245 -17.95 -0.20 -4.34
C PRO A 245 -17.57 0.71 -5.51
N ARG A 246 -17.11 1.92 -5.17
CA ARG A 246 -16.42 2.77 -6.15
C ARG A 246 -15.10 2.08 -6.54
N SER A 247 -14.65 2.33 -7.76
CA SER A 247 -13.34 1.82 -8.20
C SER A 247 -12.18 2.45 -7.43
N ARG A 248 -12.39 3.66 -6.88
CA ARG A 248 -11.36 4.44 -6.17
C ARG A 248 -11.95 5.22 -5.00
N TYR A 249 -11.16 5.27 -3.92
CA TYR A 249 -11.45 6.08 -2.74
C TYR A 249 -10.22 6.94 -2.41
N LEU A 250 -10.34 8.23 -2.64
CA LEU A 250 -9.33 9.20 -2.26
C LEU A 250 -9.49 9.54 -0.78
N VAL A 251 -8.43 9.33 0.02
CA VAL A 251 -8.49 9.41 1.49
C VAL A 251 -7.46 10.40 2.03
N GLY A 252 -7.92 11.45 2.69
CA GLY A 252 -7.05 12.45 3.32
C GLY A 252 -7.59 13.87 3.20
N LYS A 253 -7.01 14.76 4.02
CA LYS A 253 -7.38 16.17 4.01
C LYS A 253 -6.96 16.83 2.69
N ARG A 254 -7.87 17.55 2.05
CA ARG A 254 -7.62 18.33 0.82
C ARG A 254 -7.05 17.54 -0.37
N MET A 255 -7.18 16.23 -0.38
CA MET A 255 -6.66 15.38 -1.47
C MET A 255 -7.29 15.66 -2.83
N TRP A 256 -8.50 16.24 -2.84
CA TRP A 256 -9.14 16.70 -4.07
C TRP A 256 -8.28 17.75 -4.83
N MET A 257 -7.51 18.58 -4.09
CA MET A 257 -6.59 19.56 -4.72
C MET A 257 -5.46 18.86 -5.48
N MET A 258 -4.88 17.82 -4.88
CA MET A 258 -3.84 17.01 -5.53
C MET A 258 -4.40 16.24 -6.73
N TRP A 259 -5.62 15.73 -6.60
CA TRP A 259 -6.32 15.10 -7.72
C TRP A 259 -6.58 16.11 -8.85
N LEU A 260 -7.02 17.33 -8.54
CA LEU A 260 -7.19 18.37 -9.54
C LEU A 260 -5.85 18.74 -10.21
N LEU A 261 -4.79 18.91 -9.43
CA LEU A 261 -3.44 19.16 -9.92
C LEU A 261 -2.96 18.07 -10.89
N SER A 262 -3.30 16.80 -10.62
CA SER A 262 -2.95 15.68 -11.51
C SER A 262 -3.66 15.71 -12.87
N ARG A 263 -4.70 16.54 -13.04
CA ARG A 263 -5.47 16.71 -14.28
C ARG A 263 -5.04 17.91 -15.12
N LEU A 264 -4.17 18.76 -14.58
CA LEU A 264 -3.66 19.91 -15.30
C LEU A 264 -2.69 19.48 -16.40
N PRO A 265 -2.59 20.26 -17.50
CA PRO A 265 -1.53 20.09 -18.50
C PRO A 265 -0.14 20.11 -17.84
N ASP A 266 0.78 19.31 -18.35
CA ASP A 266 2.09 19.10 -17.76
C ASP A 266 2.84 20.42 -17.49
N SER A 267 2.82 21.36 -18.44
CA SER A 267 3.48 22.65 -18.30
C SER A 267 2.97 23.49 -17.11
N ILE A 268 1.65 23.45 -16.83
CA ILE A 268 1.06 24.17 -15.70
C ILE A 268 1.37 23.46 -14.40
N ARG A 269 1.24 22.13 -14.39
CA ARG A 269 1.56 21.30 -13.23
C ARG A 269 3.02 21.46 -12.83
N ASP A 270 3.93 21.37 -13.77
CA ASP A 270 5.37 21.49 -13.54
C ASP A 270 5.73 22.89 -13.04
N TRP A 271 5.12 23.93 -13.59
CA TRP A 271 5.31 25.30 -13.09
C TRP A 271 4.88 25.46 -11.61
N ILE A 272 3.74 24.88 -11.22
CA ILE A 272 3.27 24.87 -9.82
C ILE A 272 4.25 24.10 -8.93
N LEU A 273 4.69 22.92 -9.35
CA LEU A 273 5.61 22.09 -8.58
C LEU A 273 6.97 22.77 -8.42
N LEU A 274 7.52 23.34 -9.47
CA LEU A 274 8.81 24.07 -9.41
C LEU A 274 8.81 25.21 -8.42
N ARG A 275 7.67 25.89 -8.19
CA ARG A 275 7.57 26.96 -7.19
C ARG A 275 7.63 26.45 -5.75
N ASN A 276 7.25 25.22 -5.52
CA ASN A 276 7.21 24.61 -4.19
C ASN A 276 8.48 23.84 -3.83
N PHE A 277 9.35 23.56 -4.83
CA PHE A 277 10.58 22.79 -4.67
C PHE A 277 11.86 23.59 -4.98
N LYS A 278 11.76 24.92 -5.14
CA LYS A 278 12.89 25.85 -5.29
C LYS A 278 13.53 26.21 -3.97
#